data_3461dc64ce38565607d1983d3800122c
#
_entry.id   3461dc64ce38565607d1983d3800122c
#
_cell.length_a   1.000
_cell.length_b   1.000
_cell.length_c   1.000
_cell.angle_alpha   90.00
_cell.angle_beta   90.00
_cell.angle_gamma   90.00
#
_symmetry.space_group_name_H-M   'P 1'
#
loop_
_entity.id
_entity.type
_entity.pdbx_description
1 polymer ?
#
loop_
_entity_poly.entity_id
_entity_poly.type
_entity_poly.pdbx_seq_one_letter_code
_entity_poly.pdbx_strand_id
1 'polypeptide(L)'
;KPERFTTWKNPVHFDYPLHNESTLQYRLFLKSPASVILTQMKGILISSFLLLLLIICAFIYLLRTILKQKTVEELKTDFTNNMTHELKTPISVSYAAVDALLNFSDPVNEKQKKYLTIVKDQLIHLTGLVEQILTLAVENRSTFRLRPETISLNELVNSLIEQYKLKASKPVEFTYSIPEDIELVADRTHLYNMLSNLIDNAIKYADKEPCRIEATARQDDHETTISITDNGPGISEANQRQIFDKFFRVPSGNIHNVKGYGLGLYYVKDMMGKHGGTARVESVPGKGSTFTLHFK
;
A
#
# COMPACT_ATOMS: atom_id res chain seq x y z
N LYS A 1 15.99 -6.37 77.22
CA LYS A 1 15.09 -6.43 75.99
C LYS A 1 15.96 -6.76 74.83
N PRO A 2 15.72 -7.80 74.05
CA PRO A 2 16.49 -8.05 72.85
C PRO A 2 16.01 -7.11 71.74
N GLU A 3 16.64 -5.98 71.56
CA GLU A 3 16.30 -4.97 70.53
C GLU A 3 16.39 -5.51 69.07
N ARG A 4 17.01 -6.67 68.86
CA ARG A 4 17.20 -7.30 67.54
C ARG A 4 15.92 -7.87 66.90
N PHE A 5 14.83 -8.03 67.61
CA PHE A 5 13.61 -8.65 67.09
C PHE A 5 12.52 -7.65 66.65
N THR A 6 12.74 -6.36 66.94
CA THR A 6 11.79 -5.29 66.57
C THR A 6 11.86 -4.91 65.10
N THR A 7 12.86 -5.38 64.34
CA THR A 7 13.06 -5.08 62.94
C THR A 7 12.34 -6.03 61.97
N TRP A 8 11.74 -7.10 62.51
CA TRP A 8 11.02 -8.06 61.68
C TRP A 8 9.60 -7.57 61.42
N LYS A 9 9.20 -7.45 60.14
CA LYS A 9 7.82 -7.18 59.78
C LYS A 9 6.95 -8.39 60.10
N ASN A 10 5.96 -8.22 60.98
CA ASN A 10 4.98 -9.22 61.38
C ASN A 10 5.62 -10.55 61.87
N PRO A 11 6.42 -10.57 62.95
CA PRO A 11 6.94 -11.80 63.50
C PRO A 11 5.78 -12.61 64.12
N VAL A 12 5.79 -13.92 63.88
CA VAL A 12 4.91 -14.84 64.62
C VAL A 12 5.54 -15.10 65.97
N HIS A 13 4.79 -14.98 67.06
CA HIS A 13 5.32 -15.21 68.37
C HIS A 13 4.48 -16.30 69.08
N PHE A 14 5.18 -17.07 69.89
CA PHE A 14 4.58 -18.11 70.74
C PHE A 14 5.06 -17.87 72.18
N ASP A 15 4.12 -17.86 73.14
CA ASP A 15 4.41 -17.64 74.54
C ASP A 15 4.37 -19.03 75.27
N TYR A 16 5.47 -19.41 75.91
CA TYR A 16 5.59 -20.67 76.67
C TYR A 16 5.83 -20.34 78.12
N PRO A 17 5.05 -20.89 79.07
CA PRO A 17 5.29 -20.74 80.49
C PRO A 17 6.57 -21.49 80.89
N LEU A 18 7.36 -20.90 81.76
CA LEU A 18 8.63 -21.48 82.25
C LEU A 18 8.41 -22.64 83.23
N HIS A 19 7.32 -22.61 83.97
CA HIS A 19 6.90 -23.67 84.98
C HIS A 19 5.41 -23.49 85.16
N ASN A 20 4.72 -24.58 85.61
CA ASN A 20 3.25 -24.61 85.70
C ASN A 20 2.67 -23.63 86.76
N GLU A 21 3.50 -23.02 87.59
CA GLU A 21 3.09 -22.03 88.59
C GLU A 21 3.85 -20.68 88.53
N SER A 22 4.64 -20.43 87.48
CA SER A 22 5.42 -19.22 87.40
C SER A 22 4.80 -18.18 86.47
N THR A 23 4.87 -16.89 86.86
CA THR A 23 4.45 -15.71 86.01
C THR A 23 5.44 -15.40 84.89
N LEU A 24 6.52 -16.20 84.78
CA LEU A 24 7.55 -16.00 83.73
C LEU A 24 7.20 -16.80 82.49
N GLN A 25 7.22 -16.12 81.37
CA GLN A 25 6.93 -16.71 80.05
C GLN A 25 8.10 -16.41 79.07
N TYR A 26 8.46 -17.40 78.26
CA TYR A 26 9.35 -17.21 77.10
C TYR A 26 8.53 -16.84 75.91
N ARG A 27 8.92 -15.73 75.21
CA ARG A 27 8.34 -15.35 73.97
C ARG A 27 9.30 -15.72 72.88
N LEU A 28 8.94 -16.70 72.05
CA LEU A 28 9.68 -17.12 70.90
C LEU A 28 9.20 -16.29 69.64
N PHE A 29 10.08 -15.56 69.01
CA PHE A 29 9.79 -14.85 67.79
C PHE A 29 10.34 -15.59 66.56
N LEU A 30 9.49 -15.87 65.60
CA LEU A 30 9.86 -16.51 64.34
C LEU A 30 9.54 -15.58 63.20
N LYS A 31 10.40 -15.58 62.18
CA LYS A 31 10.05 -14.88 60.92
C LYS A 31 8.82 -15.55 60.34
N SER A 32 7.84 -14.74 59.87
CA SER A 32 6.69 -15.26 59.17
C SER A 32 7.12 -16.17 58.02
N PRO A 33 6.65 -17.43 57.96
CA PRO A 33 7.01 -18.34 56.86
C PRO A 33 6.73 -17.75 55.49
N ALA A 34 5.64 -17.00 55.35
CA ALA A 34 5.27 -16.34 54.08
C ALA A 34 6.31 -15.33 53.64
N SER A 35 6.92 -14.54 54.58
CA SER A 35 7.94 -13.54 54.23
C SER A 35 9.26 -14.18 53.78
N VAL A 36 9.61 -15.33 54.36
CA VAL A 36 10.82 -16.08 53.98
C VAL A 36 10.64 -16.72 52.61
N ILE A 37 9.49 -17.37 52.39
CA ILE A 37 9.15 -18.00 51.10
C ILE A 37 9.10 -16.98 49.99
N LEU A 38 8.42 -15.84 50.18
CA LEU A 38 8.36 -14.77 49.19
C LEU A 38 9.74 -14.18 48.85
N THR A 39 10.63 -14.09 49.85
CA THR A 39 11.97 -13.57 49.62
C THR A 39 12.84 -14.54 48.82
N GLN A 40 12.74 -15.84 49.08
CA GLN A 40 13.45 -16.88 48.33
C GLN A 40 12.89 -17.09 46.93
N MET A 41 11.57 -16.91 46.75
CA MET A 41 10.90 -17.09 45.44
C MET A 41 10.98 -15.86 44.52
N LYS A 42 11.49 -14.73 44.95
CA LYS A 42 11.57 -13.49 44.10
C LYS A 42 12.21 -13.75 42.74
N GLY A 43 13.30 -14.49 42.68
CA GLY A 43 13.99 -14.81 41.43
C GLY A 43 13.11 -15.60 40.45
N ILE A 44 12.40 -16.61 40.98
CA ILE A 44 11.49 -17.47 40.23
C ILE A 44 10.28 -16.66 39.73
N LEU A 45 9.70 -15.81 40.58
CA LEU A 45 8.57 -14.96 40.19
C LEU A 45 8.96 -13.95 39.08
N ILE A 46 10.12 -13.33 39.20
CA ILE A 46 10.62 -12.39 38.16
C ILE A 46 10.89 -13.13 36.87
N SER A 47 11.57 -14.28 36.91
CA SER A 47 11.85 -15.05 35.67
C SER A 47 10.56 -15.58 35.03
N SER A 48 9.59 -16.05 35.79
CA SER A 48 8.27 -16.45 35.27
C SER A 48 7.51 -15.28 34.65
N PHE A 49 7.56 -14.10 35.26
CA PHE A 49 6.93 -12.90 34.70
C PHE A 49 7.58 -12.48 33.40
N LEU A 50 8.91 -12.47 33.32
CA LEU A 50 9.63 -12.16 32.07
C LEU A 50 9.33 -13.18 30.99
N LEU A 51 9.28 -14.48 31.31
CA LEU A 51 8.93 -15.51 30.35
C LEU A 51 7.50 -15.33 29.84
N LEU A 52 6.54 -15.04 30.71
CA LEU A 52 5.16 -14.77 30.32
C LEU A 52 5.05 -13.57 29.40
N LEU A 53 5.77 -12.49 29.71
CA LEU A 53 5.81 -11.28 28.88
C LEU A 53 6.38 -11.58 27.49
N LEU A 54 7.44 -12.38 27.40
CA LEU A 54 8.04 -12.81 26.14
C LEU A 54 7.06 -13.63 25.31
N ILE A 55 6.33 -14.57 25.93
CA ILE A 55 5.31 -15.38 25.25
C ILE A 55 4.18 -14.50 24.70
N ILE A 56 3.70 -13.51 25.50
CA ILE A 56 2.66 -12.57 25.06
C ILE A 56 3.15 -11.74 23.86
N CYS A 57 4.37 -11.22 23.93
CA CYS A 57 4.95 -10.46 22.80
C CYS A 57 5.07 -11.32 21.54
N ALA A 58 5.57 -12.55 21.66
CA ALA A 58 5.66 -13.50 20.56
C ALA A 58 4.27 -13.82 19.97
N PHE A 59 3.28 -14.03 20.82
CA PHE A 59 1.90 -14.29 20.37
C PHE A 59 1.29 -13.09 19.62
N ILE A 60 1.48 -11.87 20.13
CA ILE A 60 1.01 -10.65 19.46
C ILE A 60 1.71 -10.50 18.10
N TYR A 61 3.03 -10.76 18.03
CA TYR A 61 3.78 -10.72 16.78
C TYR A 61 3.26 -11.73 15.76
N LEU A 62 3.02 -12.99 16.19
CA LEU A 62 2.46 -14.04 15.33
C LEU A 62 1.06 -13.68 14.83
N LEU A 63 0.17 -13.21 15.71
CA LEU A 63 -1.17 -12.78 15.34
C LEU A 63 -1.13 -11.67 14.27
N ARG A 64 -0.30 -10.64 14.46
CA ARG A 64 -0.14 -9.56 13.47
C ARG A 64 0.38 -10.09 12.14
N THR A 65 1.32 -11.03 12.16
CA THR A 65 1.88 -11.63 10.95
C THR A 65 0.82 -12.45 10.20
N ILE A 66 0.05 -13.28 10.90
CA ILE A 66 -1.03 -14.09 10.30
C ILE A 66 -2.13 -13.20 9.70
N LEU A 67 -2.56 -12.16 10.42
CA LEU A 67 -3.56 -11.23 9.91
C LEU A 67 -3.07 -10.50 8.65
N LYS A 68 -1.81 -10.07 8.63
CA LYS A 68 -1.20 -9.46 7.46
C LYS A 68 -1.12 -10.44 6.28
N GLN A 69 -0.73 -11.69 6.50
CA GLN A 69 -0.70 -12.72 5.47
C GLN A 69 -2.10 -12.99 4.90
N LYS A 70 -3.12 -13.12 5.76
CA LYS A 70 -4.50 -13.33 5.31
C LYS A 70 -5.00 -12.20 4.41
N THR A 71 -4.75 -10.93 4.77
CA THR A 71 -5.11 -9.77 3.95
C THR A 71 -4.43 -9.81 2.58
N VAL A 72 -3.15 -10.17 2.53
CA VAL A 72 -2.40 -10.29 1.26
C VAL A 72 -2.95 -11.44 0.41
N GLU A 73 -3.34 -12.55 1.01
CA GLU A 73 -3.91 -13.70 0.30
C GLU A 73 -5.31 -13.40 -0.26
N GLU A 74 -6.15 -12.72 0.49
CA GLU A 74 -7.47 -12.22 0.02
C GLU A 74 -7.29 -11.28 -1.17
N LEU A 75 -6.39 -10.28 -1.05
CA LEU A 75 -6.08 -9.35 -2.14
C LEU A 75 -5.51 -10.05 -3.37
N LYS A 76 -4.67 -11.08 -3.19
CA LYS A 76 -4.14 -11.90 -4.29
C LYS A 76 -5.24 -12.71 -4.97
N THR A 77 -6.17 -13.26 -4.20
CA THR A 77 -7.32 -14.01 -4.74
C THR A 77 -8.25 -13.11 -5.54
N ASP A 78 -8.59 -11.94 -5.00
CA ASP A 78 -9.41 -10.95 -5.68
C ASP A 78 -8.73 -10.44 -6.96
N PHE A 79 -7.42 -10.23 -6.91
CA PHE A 79 -6.61 -9.91 -8.08
C PHE A 79 -6.70 -11.00 -9.14
N THR A 80 -6.48 -12.27 -8.77
CA THR A 80 -6.53 -13.39 -9.71
C THR A 80 -7.90 -13.54 -10.36
N ASN A 81 -8.97 -13.40 -9.57
CA ASN A 81 -10.34 -13.47 -10.07
C ASN A 81 -10.65 -12.30 -11.03
N ASN A 82 -10.26 -11.08 -10.64
CA ASN A 82 -10.45 -9.90 -11.47
C ASN A 82 -9.63 -9.99 -12.77
N MET A 83 -8.37 -10.47 -12.71
CA MET A 83 -7.53 -10.69 -13.89
C MET A 83 -8.13 -11.71 -14.83
N THR A 84 -8.64 -12.84 -14.31
CA THR A 84 -9.29 -13.86 -15.13
C THR A 84 -10.50 -13.28 -15.87
N HIS A 85 -11.31 -12.48 -15.18
CA HIS A 85 -12.50 -11.86 -15.77
C HIS A 85 -12.14 -10.81 -16.84
N GLU A 86 -11.13 -9.98 -16.54
CA GLU A 86 -10.68 -8.90 -17.43
C GLU A 86 -9.89 -9.41 -18.65
N LEU A 87 -9.24 -10.57 -18.55
CA LEU A 87 -8.63 -11.24 -19.70
C LEU A 87 -9.66 -11.96 -20.55
N LYS A 88 -10.67 -12.59 -19.94
CA LYS A 88 -11.73 -13.32 -20.64
C LYS A 88 -12.53 -12.40 -21.58
N THR A 89 -12.84 -11.18 -21.13
CA THR A 89 -13.66 -10.24 -21.89
C THR A 89 -13.00 -9.82 -23.23
N PRO A 90 -11.74 -9.27 -23.28
CA PRO A 90 -11.12 -8.92 -24.55
C PRO A 90 -10.86 -10.13 -25.45
N ILE A 91 -10.55 -11.30 -24.88
CA ILE A 91 -10.39 -12.53 -25.65
C ILE A 91 -11.72 -12.92 -26.33
N SER A 92 -12.83 -12.92 -25.57
CA SER A 92 -14.14 -13.27 -26.11
C SER A 92 -14.63 -12.29 -27.17
N VAL A 93 -14.40 -10.98 -26.97
CA VAL A 93 -14.78 -9.94 -27.96
C VAL A 93 -13.90 -10.05 -29.20
N SER A 94 -12.58 -10.29 -29.06
CA SER A 94 -11.69 -10.50 -30.21
C SER A 94 -12.09 -11.75 -31.00
N TYR A 95 -12.38 -12.85 -30.28
CA TYR A 95 -12.85 -14.09 -30.92
C TYR A 95 -14.15 -13.86 -31.70
N ALA A 96 -15.16 -13.24 -31.09
CA ALA A 96 -16.43 -12.94 -31.73
C ALA A 96 -16.27 -12.03 -32.97
N ALA A 97 -15.36 -11.05 -32.90
CA ALA A 97 -15.07 -10.17 -34.03
C ALA A 97 -14.39 -10.93 -35.19
N VAL A 98 -13.43 -11.81 -34.91
CA VAL A 98 -12.77 -12.66 -35.90
C VAL A 98 -13.76 -13.67 -36.50
N ASP A 99 -14.57 -14.31 -35.69
CA ASP A 99 -15.61 -15.25 -36.15
C ASP A 99 -16.61 -14.59 -37.08
N ALA A 100 -17.05 -13.36 -36.74
CA ALA A 100 -17.92 -12.57 -37.62
C ALA A 100 -17.24 -12.20 -38.95
N LEU A 101 -15.94 -11.95 -38.97
CA LEU A 101 -15.18 -11.67 -40.20
C LEU A 101 -15.02 -12.92 -41.08
N LEU A 102 -14.76 -14.07 -40.47
CA LEU A 102 -14.59 -15.34 -41.19
C LEU A 102 -15.91 -15.82 -41.86
N ASN A 103 -17.03 -15.52 -41.23
CA ASN A 103 -18.34 -15.96 -41.74
C ASN A 103 -18.99 -14.96 -42.71
N PHE A 104 -18.41 -13.78 -42.96
CA PHE A 104 -18.85 -12.81 -43.97
C PHE A 104 -17.87 -12.80 -45.16
N SER A 105 -18.28 -13.43 -46.24
CA SER A 105 -17.49 -13.70 -47.47
C SER A 105 -17.36 -12.53 -48.44
N ASP A 106 -17.83 -11.32 -48.13
CA ASP A 106 -17.77 -10.17 -49.01
C ASP A 106 -16.48 -9.32 -48.83
N PRO A 107 -16.04 -8.62 -49.90
CA PRO A 107 -14.82 -7.82 -49.82
C PRO A 107 -14.90 -6.76 -48.71
N VAL A 108 -13.76 -6.48 -48.08
CA VAL A 108 -13.60 -5.61 -46.91
C VAL A 108 -14.49 -4.37 -47.00
N ASN A 109 -15.63 -4.39 -46.32
CA ASN A 109 -16.58 -3.30 -46.22
C ASN A 109 -16.40 -2.54 -44.90
N GLU A 110 -17.10 -1.44 -44.72
CA GLU A 110 -17.07 -0.63 -43.49
C GLU A 110 -17.38 -1.45 -42.23
N LYS A 111 -18.18 -2.50 -42.32
CA LYS A 111 -18.56 -3.39 -41.23
C LYS A 111 -17.37 -4.23 -40.78
N GLN A 112 -16.62 -4.79 -41.72
CA GLN A 112 -15.39 -5.55 -41.44
C GLN A 112 -14.29 -4.67 -40.84
N LYS A 113 -14.14 -3.45 -41.35
CA LYS A 113 -13.21 -2.45 -40.80
C LYS A 113 -13.53 -2.15 -39.32
N LYS A 114 -14.83 -2.00 -39.00
CA LYS A 114 -15.29 -1.82 -37.62
C LYS A 114 -14.91 -3.01 -36.73
N TYR A 115 -15.09 -4.25 -37.18
CA TYR A 115 -14.69 -5.44 -36.40
C TYR A 115 -13.18 -5.53 -36.22
N LEU A 116 -12.39 -5.25 -37.24
CA LEU A 116 -10.94 -5.21 -37.16
C LEU A 116 -10.46 -4.15 -36.16
N THR A 117 -11.10 -2.99 -36.12
CA THR A 117 -10.80 -1.95 -35.13
C THR A 117 -11.09 -2.44 -33.72
N ILE A 118 -12.25 -3.08 -33.50
CA ILE A 118 -12.58 -3.68 -32.20
C ILE A 118 -11.53 -4.73 -31.77
N VAL A 119 -11.12 -5.63 -32.67
CA VAL A 119 -10.07 -6.62 -32.37
C VAL A 119 -8.75 -5.93 -31.99
N LYS A 120 -8.34 -4.94 -32.76
CA LYS A 120 -7.13 -4.15 -32.50
C LYS A 120 -7.16 -3.51 -31.10
N ASP A 121 -8.27 -2.87 -30.76
CA ASP A 121 -8.42 -2.20 -29.46
C ASP A 121 -8.38 -3.19 -28.31
N GLN A 122 -9.00 -4.38 -28.46
CA GLN A 122 -8.97 -5.45 -27.46
C GLN A 122 -7.57 -6.06 -27.32
N LEU A 123 -6.82 -6.20 -28.41
CA LEU A 123 -5.43 -6.69 -28.36
C LEU A 123 -4.51 -5.67 -27.65
N ILE A 124 -4.67 -4.38 -27.93
CA ILE A 124 -3.93 -3.31 -27.22
C ILE A 124 -4.24 -3.36 -25.71
N HIS A 125 -5.52 -3.51 -25.35
CA HIS A 125 -5.92 -3.65 -23.94
C HIS A 125 -5.28 -4.89 -23.30
N LEU A 126 -5.30 -6.03 -23.99
CA LEU A 126 -4.68 -7.28 -23.52
C LEU A 126 -3.15 -7.13 -23.33
N THR A 127 -2.48 -6.46 -24.25
CA THR A 127 -1.04 -6.18 -24.14
C THR A 127 -0.75 -5.37 -22.88
N GLY A 128 -1.52 -4.31 -22.61
CA GLY A 128 -1.39 -3.54 -21.38
C GLY A 128 -1.58 -4.36 -20.09
N LEU A 129 -2.51 -5.31 -20.10
CA LEU A 129 -2.71 -6.24 -18.97
C LEU A 129 -1.50 -7.17 -18.78
N VAL A 130 -0.96 -7.73 -19.86
CA VAL A 130 0.22 -8.59 -19.83
C VAL A 130 1.44 -7.82 -19.31
N GLU A 131 1.64 -6.59 -19.77
CA GLU A 131 2.73 -5.72 -19.28
C GLU A 131 2.61 -5.44 -17.78
N GLN A 132 1.42 -5.18 -17.28
CA GLN A 132 1.18 -5.02 -15.84
C GLN A 132 1.51 -6.29 -15.06
N ILE A 133 1.13 -7.47 -15.56
CA ILE A 133 1.46 -8.77 -14.94
C ILE A 133 2.97 -9.01 -14.96
N LEU A 134 3.63 -8.74 -16.10
CA LEU A 134 5.08 -8.92 -16.24
C LEU A 134 5.85 -7.97 -15.30
N THR A 135 5.41 -6.74 -15.15
CA THR A 135 6.01 -5.79 -14.19
C THR A 135 6.00 -6.36 -12.78
N LEU A 136 4.91 -7.02 -12.38
CA LEU A 136 4.79 -7.70 -11.09
C LEU A 136 5.73 -8.92 -10.95
N ALA A 137 5.95 -9.65 -12.05
CA ALA A 137 6.80 -10.83 -12.06
C ALA A 137 8.31 -10.49 -12.08
N VAL A 138 8.65 -9.32 -12.66
CA VAL A 138 10.04 -8.83 -12.76
C VAL A 138 10.56 -8.25 -11.44
N GLU A 139 9.69 -7.83 -10.53
CA GLU A 139 10.09 -7.33 -9.21
C GLU A 139 11.04 -8.23 -8.43
N ASN A 140 10.92 -9.54 -8.65
CA ASN A 140 11.76 -10.56 -7.97
C ASN A 140 13.06 -10.89 -8.72
N ARG A 141 13.38 -10.23 -9.84
CA ARG A 141 14.61 -10.50 -10.58
C ARG A 141 15.70 -9.50 -10.20
N SER A 142 16.80 -10.00 -9.68
CA SER A 142 18.06 -9.29 -9.43
C SER A 142 18.70 -8.64 -10.68
N THR A 143 18.06 -8.75 -11.84
CA THR A 143 18.52 -8.29 -13.15
C THR A 143 17.84 -6.99 -13.63
N PHE A 144 16.89 -6.43 -12.89
CA PHE A 144 16.24 -5.18 -13.29
C PHE A 144 17.25 -4.02 -13.21
N ARG A 145 17.42 -3.30 -14.30
CA ARG A 145 18.25 -2.09 -14.38
C ARG A 145 17.50 -0.98 -15.10
N LEU A 146 17.43 0.18 -14.47
CA LEU A 146 17.00 1.40 -15.12
C LEU A 146 17.97 1.79 -16.24
N ARG A 147 17.46 2.45 -17.25
CA ARG A 147 18.23 3.10 -18.32
C ARG A 147 18.01 4.60 -18.23
N PRO A 148 18.71 5.28 -17.29
CA PRO A 148 18.52 6.71 -17.12
C PRO A 148 19.07 7.47 -18.34
N GLU A 149 18.29 8.46 -18.78
CA GLU A 149 18.66 9.43 -19.79
C GLU A 149 18.20 10.82 -19.37
N THR A 150 18.77 11.88 -19.96
CA THR A 150 18.31 13.26 -19.72
C THR A 150 17.02 13.50 -20.51
N ILE A 151 15.97 13.90 -19.82
CA ILE A 151 14.61 14.06 -20.37
C ILE A 151 14.16 15.49 -20.16
N SER A 152 13.75 16.17 -21.24
CA SER A 152 12.97 17.41 -21.14
C SER A 152 11.59 17.07 -20.58
N LEU A 153 11.31 17.53 -19.36
CA LEU A 153 10.08 17.20 -18.65
C LEU A 153 8.88 17.88 -19.31
N ASN A 154 9.05 19.10 -19.78
CA ASN A 154 8.00 19.84 -20.49
C ASN A 154 7.55 19.09 -21.76
N GLU A 155 8.49 18.65 -22.61
CA GLU A 155 8.17 17.89 -23.82
C GLU A 155 7.44 16.58 -23.52
N LEU A 156 7.91 15.83 -22.52
CA LEU A 156 7.31 14.55 -22.15
C LEU A 156 5.87 14.72 -21.68
N VAL A 157 5.63 15.66 -20.75
CA VAL A 157 4.30 15.89 -20.18
C VAL A 157 3.34 16.47 -21.22
N ASN A 158 3.80 17.40 -22.06
CA ASN A 158 2.99 17.96 -23.14
C ASN A 158 2.55 16.86 -24.12
N SER A 159 3.50 16.03 -24.57
CA SER A 159 3.18 14.88 -25.45
C SER A 159 2.16 13.94 -24.82
N LEU A 160 2.28 13.67 -23.53
CA LEU A 160 1.36 12.83 -22.79
C LEU A 160 -0.04 13.44 -22.71
N ILE A 161 -0.15 14.72 -22.37
CA ILE A 161 -1.42 15.45 -22.30
C ILE A 161 -2.13 15.45 -23.66
N GLU A 162 -1.42 15.72 -24.75
CA GLU A 162 -2.01 15.70 -26.10
C GLU A 162 -2.56 14.32 -26.47
N GLN A 163 -1.87 13.23 -26.11
CA GLN A 163 -2.38 11.88 -26.30
C GLN A 163 -3.68 11.65 -25.52
N TYR A 164 -3.73 12.10 -24.25
CA TYR A 164 -4.92 11.94 -23.43
C TYR A 164 -6.10 12.80 -23.90
N LYS A 165 -5.87 14.01 -24.40
CA LYS A 165 -6.94 14.84 -25.04
C LYS A 165 -7.60 14.11 -26.20
N LEU A 166 -6.81 13.39 -27.02
CA LEU A 166 -7.32 12.61 -28.15
C LEU A 166 -8.06 11.33 -27.73
N LYS A 167 -7.64 10.73 -26.61
CA LYS A 167 -8.15 9.43 -26.14
C LYS A 167 -9.36 9.56 -25.18
N ALA A 168 -9.53 10.72 -24.54
CA ALA A 168 -10.53 10.92 -23.51
C ALA A 168 -11.96 10.76 -24.07
N SER A 169 -12.74 9.87 -23.45
CA SER A 169 -14.15 9.65 -23.77
C SER A 169 -15.12 10.56 -22.99
N LYS A 170 -14.59 11.37 -22.06
CA LYS A 170 -15.32 12.35 -21.25
C LYS A 170 -14.69 13.74 -21.42
N PRO A 171 -15.39 14.81 -21.07
CA PRO A 171 -14.81 16.16 -21.03
C PRO A 171 -13.67 16.20 -20.00
N VAL A 172 -12.43 16.41 -20.45
CA VAL A 172 -11.25 16.56 -19.60
C VAL A 172 -10.58 17.90 -19.91
N GLU A 173 -10.36 18.69 -18.88
CA GLU A 173 -9.59 19.94 -18.94
C GLU A 173 -8.20 19.69 -18.37
N PHE A 174 -7.18 19.85 -19.21
CA PHE A 174 -5.79 19.75 -18.79
C PHE A 174 -5.18 21.15 -18.68
N THR A 175 -4.58 21.40 -17.53
CA THR A 175 -3.69 22.56 -17.31
C THR A 175 -2.31 22.04 -16.94
N TYR A 176 -1.26 22.72 -17.37
CA TYR A 176 0.10 22.39 -16.93
C TYR A 176 0.95 23.64 -16.77
N SER A 177 1.83 23.59 -15.76
CA SER A 177 2.80 24.64 -15.48
C SER A 177 4.15 23.97 -15.18
N ILE A 178 4.90 23.74 -16.25
CA ILE A 178 6.22 23.08 -16.22
C ILE A 178 7.19 24.01 -16.96
N PRO A 179 8.20 24.56 -16.28
CA PRO A 179 9.27 25.32 -16.91
C PRO A 179 9.94 24.54 -18.03
N GLU A 180 10.31 25.23 -19.11
CA GLU A 180 10.92 24.61 -20.31
C GLU A 180 12.33 24.06 -20.03
N ASP A 181 13.02 24.63 -19.06
CA ASP A 181 14.40 24.35 -18.69
C ASP A 181 14.58 23.18 -17.72
N ILE A 182 13.48 22.56 -17.25
CA ILE A 182 13.58 21.39 -16.36
C ILE A 182 14.02 20.15 -17.14
N GLU A 183 15.23 19.71 -16.85
CA GLU A 183 15.78 18.43 -17.29
C GLU A 183 15.83 17.44 -16.12
N LEU A 184 15.36 16.22 -16.36
CA LEU A 184 15.35 15.15 -15.36
C LEU A 184 16.13 13.93 -15.86
N VAL A 185 17.05 13.41 -15.04
CA VAL A 185 17.75 12.16 -15.34
C VAL A 185 16.92 10.99 -14.80
N ALA A 186 16.23 10.29 -15.69
CA ALA A 186 15.36 9.18 -15.36
C ALA A 186 15.25 8.17 -16.51
N ASP A 187 14.67 7.00 -16.25
CA ASP A 187 14.25 6.09 -17.32
C ASP A 187 12.96 6.62 -17.98
N ARG A 188 13.07 7.03 -19.25
CA ARG A 188 11.98 7.67 -19.99
C ARG A 188 10.72 6.80 -20.02
N THR A 189 10.88 5.51 -20.26
CA THR A 189 9.74 4.58 -20.35
C THR A 189 9.02 4.47 -19.02
N HIS A 190 9.78 4.32 -17.93
CA HIS A 190 9.19 4.22 -16.60
C HIS A 190 8.59 5.53 -16.12
N LEU A 191 9.22 6.67 -16.42
CA LEU A 191 8.67 7.99 -16.10
C LEU A 191 7.34 8.22 -16.85
N TYR A 192 7.30 7.95 -18.16
CA TYR A 192 6.08 8.01 -18.96
C TYR A 192 4.97 7.13 -18.36
N ASN A 193 5.28 5.88 -18.00
CA ASN A 193 4.31 4.95 -17.44
C ASN A 193 3.82 5.40 -16.05
N MET A 194 4.68 5.98 -15.21
CA MET A 194 4.29 6.53 -13.90
C MET A 194 3.28 7.67 -14.08
N LEU A 195 3.59 8.65 -14.93
CA LEU A 195 2.71 9.78 -15.20
C LEU A 195 1.39 9.34 -15.85
N SER A 196 1.45 8.40 -16.81
CA SER A 196 0.26 7.78 -17.40
C SER A 196 -0.65 7.14 -16.35
N ASN A 197 -0.09 6.37 -15.40
CA ASN A 197 -0.87 5.76 -14.32
C ASN A 197 -1.58 6.80 -13.44
N LEU A 198 -0.93 7.94 -13.16
CA LEU A 198 -1.53 9.02 -12.37
C LEU A 198 -2.67 9.70 -13.14
N ILE A 199 -2.46 10.01 -14.43
CA ILE A 199 -3.48 10.65 -15.29
C ILE A 199 -4.65 9.68 -15.54
N ASP A 200 -4.39 8.41 -15.82
CA ASP A 200 -5.43 7.38 -15.97
C ASP A 200 -6.29 7.27 -14.70
N ASN A 201 -5.68 7.30 -13.53
CA ASN A 201 -6.41 7.30 -12.27
C ASN A 201 -7.27 8.56 -12.11
N ALA A 202 -6.75 9.74 -12.41
CA ALA A 202 -7.50 10.99 -12.35
C ALA A 202 -8.75 10.95 -13.24
N ILE A 203 -8.60 10.52 -14.51
CA ILE A 203 -9.73 10.40 -15.47
C ILE A 203 -10.73 9.32 -15.01
N LYS A 204 -10.22 8.19 -14.59
CA LYS A 204 -11.01 7.00 -14.25
C LYS A 204 -11.91 7.22 -13.03
N TYR A 205 -11.38 7.89 -12.00
CA TYR A 205 -12.09 8.15 -10.75
C TYR A 205 -12.81 9.50 -10.73
N ALA A 206 -12.72 10.28 -11.81
CA ALA A 206 -13.43 11.56 -11.91
C ALA A 206 -14.94 11.38 -11.73
N ASP A 207 -15.51 12.08 -10.76
CA ASP A 207 -16.92 12.16 -10.42
C ASP A 207 -17.54 13.52 -10.78
N LYS A 208 -16.74 14.45 -11.26
CA LYS A 208 -17.14 15.80 -11.69
C LYS A 208 -16.89 16.01 -13.17
N GLU A 209 -17.74 16.80 -13.80
CA GLU A 209 -17.56 17.23 -15.19
C GLU A 209 -17.48 18.77 -15.24
N PRO A 210 -16.43 19.31 -15.88
CA PRO A 210 -15.31 18.57 -16.49
C PRO A 210 -14.35 17.97 -15.45
N CYS A 211 -13.73 16.82 -15.80
CA CYS A 211 -12.59 16.32 -15.06
C CYS A 211 -11.42 17.29 -15.27
N ARG A 212 -10.89 17.88 -14.21
CA ARG A 212 -9.77 18.81 -14.26
C ARG A 212 -8.51 18.13 -13.76
N ILE A 213 -7.47 18.18 -14.57
CA ILE A 213 -6.17 17.62 -14.25
C ILE A 213 -5.12 18.71 -14.46
N GLU A 214 -4.38 18.98 -13.40
CA GLU A 214 -3.27 19.92 -13.42
C GLU A 214 -1.94 19.18 -13.23
N ALA A 215 -0.99 19.41 -14.16
CA ALA A 215 0.37 18.92 -14.07
C ALA A 215 1.32 20.07 -13.74
N THR A 216 2.08 19.97 -12.67
CA THR A 216 3.08 20.97 -12.29
C THR A 216 4.43 20.32 -12.06
N ALA A 217 5.51 21.05 -12.31
CA ALA A 217 6.84 20.63 -11.92
C ALA A 217 7.64 21.80 -11.34
N ARG A 218 8.52 21.45 -10.42
CA ARG A 218 9.49 22.37 -9.82
C ARG A 218 10.82 21.65 -9.69
N GLN A 219 11.88 22.37 -9.91
CA GLN A 219 13.25 21.89 -9.72
C GLN A 219 14.01 22.89 -8.87
N ASP A 220 14.71 22.40 -7.88
CA ASP A 220 15.70 23.14 -7.13
C ASP A 220 17.07 22.43 -7.22
N ASP A 221 18.09 22.93 -6.52
CA ASP A 221 19.45 22.38 -6.59
C ASP A 221 19.59 20.91 -6.13
N HIS A 222 18.58 20.35 -5.48
CA HIS A 222 18.65 19.05 -4.84
C HIS A 222 17.52 18.09 -5.24
N GLU A 223 16.41 18.60 -5.77
CA GLU A 223 15.21 17.80 -5.99
C GLU A 223 14.40 18.31 -7.19
N THR A 224 13.89 17.35 -7.98
CA THR A 224 12.85 17.64 -8.98
C THR A 224 11.53 17.05 -8.50
N THR A 225 10.52 17.88 -8.41
CA THR A 225 9.18 17.51 -7.96
C THR A 225 8.21 17.62 -9.12
N ILE A 226 7.43 16.55 -9.37
CA ILE A 226 6.36 16.51 -10.38
C ILE A 226 5.04 16.21 -9.67
N SER A 227 4.03 17.03 -9.86
CA SER A 227 2.72 16.86 -9.23
C SER A 227 1.61 16.74 -10.26
N ILE A 228 0.71 15.79 -10.06
CA ILE A 228 -0.54 15.63 -10.82
C ILE A 228 -1.69 15.81 -9.83
N THR A 229 -2.50 16.83 -10.07
CA THR A 229 -3.65 17.20 -9.24
C THR A 229 -4.94 16.94 -10.00
N ASP A 230 -5.92 16.30 -9.36
CA ASP A 230 -7.26 16.06 -9.89
C ASP A 230 -8.35 16.72 -9.02
N ASN A 231 -9.52 16.97 -9.61
CA ASN A 231 -10.71 17.46 -8.91
C ASN A 231 -11.70 16.34 -8.55
N GLY A 232 -11.26 15.09 -8.47
CA GLY A 232 -12.09 13.92 -8.22
C GLY A 232 -12.65 13.82 -6.79
N PRO A 233 -13.13 12.64 -6.39
CA PRO A 233 -13.81 12.44 -5.10
C PRO A 233 -12.88 12.56 -3.89
N GLY A 234 -11.56 12.59 -4.11
CA GLY A 234 -10.59 12.58 -3.05
C GLY A 234 -10.49 11.22 -2.32
N ILE A 235 -9.56 11.12 -1.39
CA ILE A 235 -9.18 9.90 -0.71
C ILE A 235 -9.13 10.14 0.78
N SER A 236 -9.79 9.30 1.58
CA SER A 236 -9.76 9.42 3.04
C SER A 236 -8.34 9.15 3.60
N GLU A 237 -7.99 9.76 4.73
CA GLU A 237 -6.68 9.62 5.36
C GLU A 237 -6.29 8.14 5.63
N ALA A 238 -7.27 7.33 6.04
CA ALA A 238 -7.07 5.89 6.25
C ALA A 238 -6.63 5.18 4.97
N ASN A 239 -7.22 5.53 3.82
CA ASN A 239 -6.90 4.94 2.52
C ASN A 239 -5.60 5.50 1.94
N GLN A 240 -5.27 6.78 2.16
CA GLN A 240 -4.01 7.39 1.68
C GLN A 240 -2.77 6.62 2.15
N ARG A 241 -2.83 5.98 3.31
CA ARG A 241 -1.74 5.15 3.85
C ARG A 241 -1.53 3.85 3.08
N GLN A 242 -2.54 3.39 2.35
CA GLN A 242 -2.59 2.07 1.72
C GLN A 242 -2.71 2.11 0.20
N ILE A 243 -3.03 3.27 -0.42
CA ILE A 243 -3.26 3.34 -1.87
C ILE A 243 -2.05 2.94 -2.72
N PHE A 244 -0.85 2.98 -2.14
CA PHE A 244 0.38 2.53 -2.78
C PHE A 244 0.71 1.05 -2.48
N ASP A 245 -0.13 0.36 -1.70
CA ASP A 245 0.08 -1.05 -1.42
C ASP A 245 -0.40 -1.89 -2.60
N LYS A 246 0.28 -3.01 -2.81
CA LYS A 246 0.01 -3.93 -3.91
C LYS A 246 -1.40 -4.49 -3.80
N PHE A 247 -2.15 -4.42 -4.91
CA PHE A 247 -3.55 -4.84 -5.03
C PHE A 247 -4.58 -4.02 -4.24
N PHE A 248 -4.15 -3.01 -3.50
CA PHE A 248 -5.07 -2.20 -2.73
C PHE A 248 -6.00 -1.38 -3.64
N ARG A 249 -7.26 -1.37 -3.28
CA ARG A 249 -8.31 -0.53 -3.90
C ARG A 249 -9.15 0.07 -2.79
N VAL A 250 -9.54 1.34 -2.96
CA VAL A 250 -10.46 1.97 -2.01
C VAL A 250 -11.79 1.22 -2.05
N PRO A 251 -12.27 0.67 -0.91
CA PRO A 251 -13.56 0.01 -0.85
C PRO A 251 -14.66 1.05 -1.12
N SER A 252 -15.29 0.96 -2.26
CA SER A 252 -16.39 1.84 -2.65
C SER A 252 -17.67 1.01 -2.75
N GLY A 253 -18.60 1.22 -1.83
CA GLY A 253 -19.76 0.37 -1.57
C GLY A 253 -20.66 0.03 -2.77
N ASN A 254 -20.74 0.87 -3.82
CA ASN A 254 -21.56 0.62 -5.00
C ASN A 254 -20.87 0.91 -6.35
N ILE A 255 -19.57 1.26 -6.37
CA ILE A 255 -18.86 1.56 -7.61
C ILE A 255 -18.08 0.31 -8.04
N HIS A 256 -18.78 -0.80 -8.28
CA HIS A 256 -18.20 -1.99 -8.92
C HIS A 256 -17.79 -1.78 -10.39
N ASN A 257 -18.11 -0.62 -10.98
CA ASN A 257 -17.87 -0.34 -12.40
C ASN A 257 -16.51 0.27 -12.73
N VAL A 258 -15.67 0.61 -11.76
CA VAL A 258 -14.36 1.20 -12.06
C VAL A 258 -13.33 0.08 -12.23
N LYS A 259 -13.02 -0.26 -13.49
CA LYS A 259 -12.05 -1.30 -13.86
C LYS A 259 -10.64 -0.98 -13.33
N GLY A 260 -9.94 -1.95 -12.74
CA GLY A 260 -8.52 -1.82 -12.35
C GLY A 260 -8.08 -2.78 -11.26
N TYR A 261 -6.76 -3.00 -11.21
CA TYR A 261 -6.14 -4.12 -10.48
C TYR A 261 -5.46 -3.71 -9.19
N GLY A 262 -5.46 -2.41 -8.83
CA GLY A 262 -4.72 -1.91 -7.68
C GLY A 262 -3.19 -1.98 -7.85
N LEU A 263 -2.70 -1.90 -9.08
CA LEU A 263 -1.29 -2.04 -9.41
C LEU A 263 -0.64 -0.75 -9.88
N GLY A 264 -1.42 0.19 -10.43
CA GLY A 264 -0.89 1.42 -11.01
C GLY A 264 -0.12 2.28 -10.00
N LEU A 265 -0.70 2.55 -8.84
CA LEU A 265 -0.03 3.35 -7.80
C LEU A 265 1.10 2.58 -7.12
N TYR A 266 0.95 1.27 -6.96
CA TYR A 266 2.06 0.43 -6.49
C TYR A 266 3.26 0.51 -7.44
N TYR A 267 3.03 0.41 -8.76
CA TYR A 267 4.07 0.58 -9.78
C TYR A 267 4.75 1.95 -9.67
N VAL A 268 3.97 3.02 -9.48
CA VAL A 268 4.51 4.37 -9.29
C VAL A 268 5.46 4.42 -8.09
N LYS A 269 5.04 3.89 -6.94
CA LYS A 269 5.86 3.85 -5.73
C LYS A 269 7.14 3.02 -5.91
N ASP A 270 7.04 1.84 -6.53
CA ASP A 270 8.16 0.94 -6.77
C ASP A 270 9.19 1.57 -7.71
N MET A 271 8.74 2.14 -8.84
CA MET A 271 9.61 2.79 -9.80
C MET A 271 10.26 4.05 -9.23
N MET A 272 9.53 4.84 -8.45
CA MET A 272 10.12 5.97 -7.71
C MET A 272 11.23 5.51 -6.76
N GLY A 273 10.98 4.44 -6.01
CA GLY A 273 12.00 3.85 -5.13
C GLY A 273 13.26 3.39 -5.89
N LYS A 274 13.10 2.79 -7.08
CA LYS A 274 14.19 2.38 -7.96
C LYS A 274 14.97 3.55 -8.54
N HIS A 275 14.33 4.71 -8.75
CA HIS A 275 14.98 5.97 -9.13
C HIS A 275 15.59 6.72 -7.92
N GLY A 276 15.55 6.16 -6.71
CA GLY A 276 16.05 6.81 -5.49
C GLY A 276 15.14 7.91 -4.97
N GLY A 277 13.94 8.04 -5.53
CA GLY A 277 12.94 9.04 -5.19
C GLY A 277 11.80 8.51 -4.32
N THR A 278 10.74 9.32 -4.16
CA THR A 278 9.54 8.95 -3.40
C THR A 278 8.27 9.43 -4.09
N ALA A 279 7.17 8.69 -3.91
CA ALA A 279 5.83 9.10 -4.31
C ALA A 279 4.99 9.42 -3.08
N ARG A 280 4.24 10.54 -3.12
CA ARG A 280 3.35 10.98 -2.04
C ARG A 280 1.97 11.30 -2.59
N VAL A 281 1.00 11.36 -1.69
CA VAL A 281 -0.36 11.80 -1.99
C VAL A 281 -0.84 12.75 -0.90
N GLU A 282 -1.48 13.82 -1.32
CA GLU A 282 -2.26 14.72 -0.48
C GLU A 282 -3.68 14.77 -1.05
N SER A 283 -4.67 14.47 -0.24
CA SER A 283 -6.04 14.38 -0.71
C SER A 283 -7.04 14.74 0.37
N VAL A 284 -8.12 15.38 -0.04
CA VAL A 284 -9.24 15.72 0.83
C VAL A 284 -10.52 15.17 0.20
N PRO A 285 -11.30 14.35 0.91
CA PRO A 285 -12.57 13.85 0.41
C PRO A 285 -13.46 14.97 -0.11
N GLY A 286 -14.00 14.80 -1.33
CA GLY A 286 -14.83 15.77 -2.04
C GLY A 286 -14.09 16.90 -2.75
N LYS A 287 -12.77 17.07 -2.55
CA LYS A 287 -11.99 18.15 -3.17
C LYS A 287 -11.09 17.68 -4.31
N GLY A 288 -10.59 16.45 -4.24
CA GLY A 288 -9.63 15.87 -5.20
C GLY A 288 -8.37 15.35 -4.54
N SER A 289 -7.37 15.01 -5.35
CA SER A 289 -6.10 14.46 -4.91
C SER A 289 -4.93 15.10 -5.65
N THR A 290 -3.79 15.22 -4.99
CA THR A 290 -2.52 15.61 -5.58
C THR A 290 -1.51 14.49 -5.33
N PHE A 291 -1.02 13.90 -6.41
CA PHE A 291 0.06 12.91 -6.37
C PHE A 291 1.36 13.58 -6.74
N THR A 292 2.37 13.43 -5.91
CA THR A 292 3.67 14.09 -6.05
C THR A 292 4.79 13.07 -6.14
N LEU A 293 5.60 13.17 -7.18
CA LEU A 293 6.81 12.39 -7.42
C LEU A 293 8.02 13.26 -7.10
N HIS A 294 8.87 12.82 -6.17
CA HIS A 294 10.07 13.50 -5.73
C HIS A 294 11.30 12.74 -6.22
N PHE A 295 12.06 13.32 -7.15
CA PHE A 295 13.34 12.81 -7.64
C PHE A 295 14.47 13.57 -6.95
N LYS A 296 15.47 12.84 -6.48
CA LYS A 296 16.68 13.40 -5.83
C LYS A 296 17.80 13.57 -6.82
#